data_d4df73f9fb79ca2fbffb554ab04562b3
#
_entry.id   d4df73f9fb79ca2fbffb554ab04562b3
#
_cell.length_a   1.000
_cell.length_b   1.000
_cell.length_c   1.000
_cell.angle_alpha   90.00
_cell.angle_beta   90.00
_cell.angle_gamma   90.00
#
_symmetry.space_group_name_H-M   'P 1'
#
loop_
_entity.id
_entity.type
_entity.pdbx_description
1 polymer ?
#
loop_
_entity_poly.entity_id
_entity_poly.type
_entity_poly.pdbx_seq_one_letter_code
_entity_poly.pdbx_strand_id
1 'polypeptide(L)'
;MQHVFIVGSKGIPGAYGGYETFVDKLTQYHQDHTQLRYHVACKDTTVGEEIYHNARCFHIKVPNIGPAQAIYYDIAALADCCRYIENNKIEKPIVYILACRIGPFMAHYVRKIHKLGGLVFVNPDGHEWLRAKWPAPVRKYWKISEQLMTKHADLMVCDSKNIESYIRENYAAFAPATTYISYGAETRKSALADDDEKLLSWYAERDLTAKGYYLVVGRFVPENNYETMIREFMKSDTERVFAIITNVNDKFLEELEEKLHYKEDPRIKFVGTVYDQELLMKIRENAYGYFHGHEVGGTNPSLLEALGCTELNLLLNVGFNREVAEEAALYWSKEPGDLANLIHKADQMSQEEITVLGEKAKQRIADAYSWQFIAAEYEKLFLEAFQ
;
A
#
# COMPACT_ATOMS: atom_id res chain seq x y z
N MET A 1 -0.72 25.33 16.54
CA MET A 1 -0.93 24.58 15.27
C MET A 1 0.27 23.68 15.08
N GLN A 2 0.04 22.38 14.96
CA GLN A 2 1.10 21.39 14.74
C GLN A 2 1.42 21.32 13.24
N HIS A 3 2.68 21.53 12.89
CA HIS A 3 3.17 21.42 11.51
C HIS A 3 3.78 20.02 11.26
N VAL A 4 3.30 19.34 10.22
CA VAL A 4 3.76 18.01 9.81
C VAL A 4 4.29 18.08 8.38
N PHE A 5 5.57 17.77 8.20
CA PHE A 5 6.25 17.74 6.91
C PHE A 5 6.36 16.30 6.44
N ILE A 6 5.77 15.95 5.30
CA ILE A 6 5.77 14.60 4.74
C ILE A 6 6.73 14.53 3.56
N VAL A 7 7.68 13.59 3.64
CA VAL A 7 8.73 13.34 2.63
C VAL A 7 8.73 11.87 2.26
N GLY A 8 8.99 11.54 1.00
CA GLY A 8 9.17 10.16 0.55
C GLY A 8 8.01 9.61 -0.29
N SER A 9 6.87 10.28 -0.39
CA SER A 9 5.90 10.05 -1.46
C SER A 9 6.27 10.86 -2.71
N LYS A 10 5.67 10.54 -3.86
CA LYS A 10 5.84 11.37 -5.08
C LYS A 10 5.04 12.67 -5.01
N GLY A 11 4.18 12.82 -4.00
CA GLY A 11 3.32 13.99 -3.78
C GLY A 11 1.84 13.69 -3.96
N ILE A 12 1.03 14.74 -3.81
CA ILE A 12 -0.43 14.74 -3.98
C ILE A 12 -0.82 15.82 -5.00
N PRO A 13 -1.95 15.67 -5.77
CA PRO A 13 -2.89 14.54 -5.71
C PRO A 13 -2.28 13.20 -6.09
N GLY A 14 -2.71 12.14 -5.39
CA GLY A 14 -2.21 10.79 -5.56
C GLY A 14 -2.74 10.13 -6.82
N ALA A 15 -1.94 10.06 -7.89
CA ALA A 15 -2.33 9.40 -9.13
C ALA A 15 -2.20 7.86 -9.06
N TYR A 16 -1.12 7.33 -8.43
CA TYR A 16 -0.84 5.90 -8.30
C TYR A 16 0.28 5.66 -7.29
N GLY A 17 0.05 4.73 -6.36
CA GLY A 17 1.02 4.27 -5.36
C GLY A 17 0.47 4.27 -3.95
N GLY A 18 0.96 3.35 -3.10
CA GLY A 18 0.47 3.21 -1.72
C GLY A 18 0.70 4.46 -0.88
N TYR A 19 1.91 5.04 -0.96
CA TYR A 19 2.23 6.27 -0.21
C TYR A 19 1.49 7.50 -0.74
N GLU A 20 1.35 7.63 -2.06
CA GLU A 20 0.62 8.75 -2.67
C GLU A 20 -0.84 8.72 -2.23
N THR A 21 -1.49 7.55 -2.31
CA THR A 21 -2.88 7.37 -1.85
C THR A 21 -3.00 7.63 -0.34
N PHE A 22 -2.05 7.15 0.46
CA PHE A 22 -2.04 7.37 1.90
C PHE A 22 -1.96 8.87 2.25
N VAL A 23 -1.02 9.60 1.66
CA VAL A 23 -0.83 11.04 1.93
C VAL A 23 -2.01 11.86 1.45
N ASP A 24 -2.55 11.52 0.27
CA ASP A 24 -3.73 12.17 -0.30
C ASP A 24 -4.96 12.01 0.63
N LYS A 25 -5.24 10.79 1.04
CA LYS A 25 -6.35 10.50 1.97
C LYS A 25 -6.13 11.15 3.34
N LEU A 26 -4.94 11.03 3.93
CA LEU A 26 -4.64 11.66 5.22
C LEU A 26 -4.86 13.17 5.18
N THR A 27 -4.38 13.86 4.14
CA THR A 27 -4.58 15.30 3.98
C THR A 27 -6.03 15.66 3.67
N GLN A 28 -6.76 14.83 2.91
CA GLN A 28 -8.19 14.98 2.64
C GLN A 28 -9.02 14.92 3.92
N TYR A 29 -8.78 13.93 4.77
CA TYR A 29 -9.52 13.75 6.04
C TYR A 29 -9.19 14.86 7.05
N HIS A 30 -8.01 15.48 6.96
CA HIS A 30 -7.60 16.58 7.84
C HIS A 30 -7.67 17.96 7.20
N GLN A 31 -8.26 18.13 6.01
CA GLN A 31 -8.25 19.41 5.29
C GLN A 31 -8.90 20.57 6.05
N ASP A 32 -9.91 20.28 6.89
CA ASP A 32 -10.62 21.25 7.71
C ASP A 32 -10.11 21.30 9.16
N HIS A 33 -9.05 20.56 9.48
CA HIS A 33 -8.51 20.48 10.84
C HIS A 33 -7.74 21.76 11.21
N THR A 34 -8.15 22.40 12.29
CA THR A 34 -7.60 23.73 12.66
C THR A 34 -6.26 23.65 13.42
N GLN A 35 -5.91 22.47 13.97
CA GLN A 35 -4.70 22.30 14.77
C GLN A 35 -3.56 21.59 14.02
N LEU A 36 -3.82 21.04 12.81
CA LEU A 36 -2.84 20.41 11.95
C LEU A 36 -2.59 21.21 10.67
N ARG A 37 -1.33 21.28 10.24
CA ARG A 37 -0.92 21.85 8.97
C ARG A 37 0.09 20.95 8.30
N TYR A 38 -0.27 20.42 7.12
CA TYR A 38 0.61 19.55 6.35
C TYR A 38 1.45 20.34 5.36
N HIS A 39 2.69 19.85 5.15
CA HIS A 39 3.63 20.29 4.12
C HIS A 39 4.10 19.04 3.39
N VAL A 40 3.69 18.85 2.16
CA VAL A 40 3.93 17.62 1.39
C VAL A 40 4.95 17.88 0.30
N ALA A 41 6.04 17.12 0.30
CA ALA A 41 7.00 17.14 -0.79
C ALA A 41 6.40 16.47 -2.03
N CYS A 42 6.49 17.14 -3.18
CA CYS A 42 6.01 16.66 -4.47
C CYS A 42 7.17 16.55 -5.45
N LYS A 43 7.34 15.38 -6.08
CA LYS A 43 8.35 15.18 -7.11
C LYS A 43 7.88 15.79 -8.42
N ASP A 44 8.66 16.70 -8.99
CA ASP A 44 8.30 17.41 -10.22
C ASP A 44 9.52 17.63 -11.12
N THR A 45 9.28 18.15 -12.31
CA THR A 45 10.26 18.67 -13.26
C THR A 45 10.58 20.14 -13.02
N THR A 46 9.72 20.85 -12.29
CA THR A 46 9.81 22.27 -11.93
C THR A 46 9.87 22.47 -10.43
N VAL A 47 10.19 23.68 -9.99
CA VAL A 47 10.10 24.11 -8.59
C VAL A 47 8.86 24.99 -8.46
N GLY A 48 8.11 24.82 -7.39
CA GLY A 48 6.90 25.61 -7.13
C GLY A 48 6.23 25.19 -5.84
N GLU A 49 5.14 25.85 -5.53
CA GLU A 49 4.28 25.53 -4.39
C GLU A 49 2.81 25.70 -4.79
N GLU A 50 1.96 24.84 -4.26
CA GLU A 50 0.51 24.95 -4.39
C GLU A 50 -0.18 24.49 -3.10
N ILE A 51 -1.47 24.74 -3.00
CA ILE A 51 -2.29 24.27 -1.89
C ILE A 51 -3.28 23.22 -2.40
N TYR A 52 -3.22 22.04 -1.80
CA TYR A 52 -4.15 20.94 -2.09
C TYR A 52 -4.59 20.30 -0.77
N HIS A 53 -5.89 20.05 -0.57
CA HIS A 53 -6.47 19.61 0.71
C HIS A 53 -5.96 20.41 1.92
N ASN A 54 -5.88 21.73 1.75
CA ASN A 54 -5.29 22.64 2.75
C ASN A 54 -3.83 22.32 3.15
N ALA A 55 -3.15 21.42 2.47
CA ALA A 55 -1.73 21.15 2.64
C ALA A 55 -0.89 22.03 1.70
N ARG A 56 0.28 22.49 2.17
CA ARG A 56 1.29 23.10 1.31
C ARG A 56 2.02 22.00 0.55
N CYS A 57 1.83 21.91 -0.75
CA CYS A 57 2.56 21.02 -1.65
C CYS A 57 3.75 21.81 -2.22
N PHE A 58 4.98 21.35 -1.93
CA PHE A 58 6.19 21.99 -2.43
C PHE A 58 6.92 21.07 -3.40
N HIS A 59 7.24 21.60 -4.59
CA HIS A 59 7.74 20.84 -5.71
C HIS A 59 9.26 20.79 -5.72
N ILE A 60 9.79 19.59 -5.73
CA ILE A 60 11.23 19.30 -5.80
C ILE A 60 11.59 18.86 -7.21
N LYS A 61 12.39 19.66 -7.88
CA LYS A 61 12.96 19.31 -9.18
C LYS A 61 13.97 18.16 -9.05
N VAL A 62 13.71 17.04 -9.71
CA VAL A 62 14.55 15.86 -9.65
C VAL A 62 15.24 15.60 -10.99
N PRO A 63 16.58 15.56 -11.03
CA PRO A 63 17.32 15.24 -12.24
C PRO A 63 17.13 13.78 -12.64
N ASN A 64 17.28 13.48 -13.93
CA ASN A 64 17.19 12.10 -14.43
C ASN A 64 18.51 11.34 -14.16
N ILE A 65 18.67 10.79 -12.96
CA ILE A 65 19.84 10.04 -12.50
C ILE A 65 19.52 8.57 -12.18
N GLY A 66 18.51 8.01 -12.85
CA GLY A 66 18.10 6.62 -12.67
C GLY A 66 17.63 6.30 -11.25
N PRO A 67 17.94 5.11 -10.69
CA PRO A 67 17.44 4.69 -9.37
C PRO A 67 17.84 5.61 -8.20
N ALA A 68 18.92 6.39 -8.33
CA ALA A 68 19.35 7.34 -7.31
C ALA A 68 18.42 8.54 -7.16
N GLN A 69 17.48 8.76 -8.09
CA GLN A 69 16.48 9.83 -8.02
C GLN A 69 15.68 9.85 -6.71
N ALA A 70 15.33 8.67 -6.19
CA ALA A 70 14.53 8.61 -4.96
C ALA A 70 15.32 9.11 -3.75
N ILE A 71 16.58 8.75 -3.65
CA ILE A 71 17.48 9.21 -2.57
C ILE A 71 17.72 10.72 -2.70
N TYR A 72 18.03 11.20 -3.92
CA TYR A 72 18.21 12.62 -4.18
C TYR A 72 16.98 13.43 -3.81
N TYR A 73 15.80 12.95 -4.22
CA TYR A 73 14.53 13.61 -3.94
C TYR A 73 14.27 13.76 -2.44
N ASP A 74 14.41 12.68 -1.67
CA ASP A 74 14.19 12.72 -0.22
C ASP A 74 15.19 13.67 0.48
N ILE A 75 16.47 13.67 0.07
CA ILE A 75 17.48 14.58 0.61
C ILE A 75 17.16 16.04 0.28
N ALA A 76 16.80 16.34 -0.97
CA ALA A 76 16.45 17.67 -1.40
C ALA A 76 15.18 18.19 -0.68
N ALA A 77 14.17 17.32 -0.52
CA ALA A 77 12.96 17.64 0.22
C ALA A 77 13.24 17.93 1.71
N LEU A 78 14.08 17.13 2.37
CA LEU A 78 14.49 17.39 3.76
C LEU A 78 15.29 18.69 3.92
N ALA A 79 16.14 19.01 2.95
CA ALA A 79 16.87 20.29 2.95
C ALA A 79 15.90 21.46 2.84
N ASP A 80 14.86 21.34 2.00
CA ASP A 80 13.80 22.37 1.87
C ASP A 80 12.96 22.48 3.13
N CYS A 81 12.52 21.36 3.73
CA CYS A 81 11.81 21.34 5.02
C CYS A 81 12.60 22.11 6.09
N CYS A 82 13.89 21.79 6.27
CA CYS A 82 14.72 22.48 7.26
C CYS A 82 14.80 23.99 7.02
N ARG A 83 14.95 24.42 5.76
CA ARG A 83 15.01 25.83 5.37
C ARG A 83 13.68 26.54 5.63
N TYR A 84 12.56 25.88 5.28
CA TYR A 84 11.23 26.43 5.50
C TYR A 84 10.90 26.57 6.99
N ILE A 85 11.23 25.55 7.80
CA ILE A 85 11.06 25.57 9.26
C ILE A 85 11.83 26.75 9.89
N GLU A 86 13.10 26.92 9.50
CA GLU A 86 13.97 27.97 10.00
C GLU A 86 13.48 29.37 9.60
N ASN A 87 13.17 29.58 8.32
CA ASN A 87 12.72 30.86 7.78
C ASN A 87 11.37 31.32 8.37
N ASN A 88 10.46 30.38 8.63
CA ASN A 88 9.13 30.67 9.15
C ASN A 88 9.04 30.52 10.68
N LYS A 89 10.17 30.23 11.35
CA LYS A 89 10.27 30.06 12.82
C LYS A 89 9.21 29.09 13.36
N ILE A 90 9.03 27.95 12.66
CA ILE A 90 8.04 26.94 13.05
C ILE A 90 8.54 26.25 14.30
N GLU A 91 7.75 26.28 15.35
CA GLU A 91 8.03 25.62 16.62
C GLU A 91 7.53 24.18 16.59
N LYS A 92 8.31 23.25 17.19
CA LYS A 92 7.96 21.84 17.36
C LYS A 92 7.46 21.17 16.06
N PRO A 93 8.18 21.30 14.91
CA PRO A 93 7.76 20.61 13.68
C PRO A 93 7.96 19.09 13.78
N ILE A 94 7.09 18.32 13.12
CA ILE A 94 7.28 16.89 12.89
C ILE A 94 7.70 16.73 11.43
N VAL A 95 8.77 15.97 11.17
CA VAL A 95 9.17 15.55 9.83
C VAL A 95 8.92 14.05 9.72
N TYR A 96 7.94 13.66 8.91
CA TYR A 96 7.53 12.28 8.69
C TYR A 96 8.07 11.77 7.36
N ILE A 97 8.99 10.80 7.43
CA ILE A 97 9.70 10.25 6.28
C ILE A 97 9.11 8.88 5.92
N LEU A 98 8.69 8.73 4.67
CA LEU A 98 8.11 7.49 4.13
C LEU A 98 9.18 6.68 3.41
N ALA A 99 9.40 5.44 3.85
CA ALA A 99 10.43 4.48 3.47
C ALA A 99 11.87 4.83 3.92
N CYS A 100 12.66 3.79 4.09
CA CYS A 100 14.03 3.86 4.63
C CYS A 100 15.10 4.05 3.55
N ARG A 101 15.05 5.16 2.75
CA ARG A 101 15.96 5.38 1.60
C ARG A 101 17.26 6.11 1.93
N ILE A 102 17.28 6.89 3.02
CA ILE A 102 18.34 7.89 3.26
C ILE A 102 19.21 7.60 4.49
N GLY A 103 19.29 6.33 4.91
CA GLY A 103 20.02 5.93 6.12
C GLY A 103 21.38 6.58 6.32
N PRO A 104 22.29 6.60 5.33
CA PRO A 104 23.62 7.25 5.48
C PRO A 104 23.54 8.75 5.81
N PHE A 105 22.47 9.42 5.48
CA PHE A 105 22.25 10.86 5.71
C PHE A 105 21.36 11.14 6.93
N MET A 106 20.71 10.12 7.47
CA MET A 106 19.68 10.26 8.51
C MET A 106 20.18 11.01 9.75
N ALA A 107 21.34 10.60 10.28
CA ALA A 107 21.93 11.24 11.48
C ALA A 107 22.20 12.75 11.31
N HIS A 108 22.51 13.20 10.09
CA HIS A 108 22.69 14.62 9.78
C HIS A 108 21.37 15.38 9.88
N TYR A 109 20.33 14.87 9.22
CA TYR A 109 19.02 15.56 9.18
C TYR A 109 18.33 15.52 10.53
N VAL A 110 18.37 14.40 11.26
CA VAL A 110 17.81 14.31 12.62
C VAL A 110 18.44 15.37 13.51
N ARG A 111 19.78 15.48 13.56
CA ARG A 111 20.46 16.53 14.34
C ARG A 111 20.06 17.94 13.93
N LYS A 112 19.84 18.19 12.64
CA LYS A 112 19.42 19.49 12.14
C LYS A 112 17.99 19.81 12.57
N ILE A 113 17.07 18.85 12.44
CA ILE A 113 15.65 19.01 12.83
C ILE A 113 15.52 19.16 14.35
N HIS A 114 16.30 18.41 15.15
CA HIS A 114 16.34 18.58 16.61
C HIS A 114 16.83 19.97 17.02
N LYS A 115 17.82 20.55 16.33
CA LYS A 115 18.26 21.93 16.59
C LYS A 115 17.17 22.97 16.29
N LEU A 116 16.23 22.64 15.40
CA LEU A 116 15.05 23.44 15.09
C LEU A 116 13.87 23.12 16.03
N GLY A 117 14.08 22.27 17.06
CA GLY A 117 13.05 21.91 18.04
C GLY A 117 12.04 20.87 17.55
N GLY A 118 12.32 20.18 16.44
CA GLY A 118 11.43 19.21 15.82
C GLY A 118 11.75 17.74 16.15
N LEU A 119 10.87 16.85 15.70
CA LEU A 119 11.00 15.39 15.77
C LEU A 119 10.98 14.78 14.36
N VAL A 120 11.60 13.60 14.24
CA VAL A 120 11.64 12.84 12.98
C VAL A 120 10.97 11.49 13.17
N PHE A 121 9.85 11.29 12.50
CA PHE A 121 9.14 10.03 12.40
C PHE A 121 9.46 9.32 11.10
N VAL A 122 9.47 8.00 11.09
CA VAL A 122 9.77 7.20 9.89
C VAL A 122 8.75 6.08 9.75
N ASN A 123 8.16 5.96 8.57
CA ASN A 123 7.48 4.72 8.17
C ASN A 123 8.53 3.83 7.49
N PRO A 124 8.81 2.63 8.02
CA PRO A 124 9.88 1.77 7.47
C PRO A 124 9.53 1.13 6.11
N ASP A 125 8.28 1.28 5.63
CA ASP A 125 7.73 0.40 4.56
C ASP A 125 7.75 -1.07 5.04
N GLY A 126 8.11 -2.01 4.24
CA GLY A 126 8.23 -3.39 4.68
C GLY A 126 9.26 -4.15 3.86
N HIS A 127 10.39 -4.50 4.49
CA HIS A 127 11.38 -5.41 3.92
C HIS A 127 11.80 -5.10 2.47
N GLU A 128 11.97 -3.81 2.09
CA GLU A 128 12.32 -3.42 0.71
C GLU A 128 13.59 -4.15 0.20
N TRP A 129 14.47 -4.50 1.12
CA TRP A 129 15.69 -5.27 0.83
C TRP A 129 15.44 -6.75 0.45
N LEU A 130 14.25 -7.29 0.67
CA LEU A 130 13.85 -8.64 0.21
C LEU A 130 13.30 -8.65 -1.22
N ARG A 131 12.94 -7.49 -1.77
CA ARG A 131 12.29 -7.45 -3.09
C ARG A 131 13.21 -7.95 -4.20
N ALA A 132 12.72 -8.89 -4.99
CA ALA A 132 13.45 -9.56 -6.07
C ALA A 132 13.94 -8.59 -7.16
N LYS A 133 13.26 -7.45 -7.37
CA LYS A 133 13.64 -6.42 -8.35
C LYS A 133 15.02 -5.80 -8.10
N TRP A 134 15.57 -5.91 -6.89
CA TRP A 134 16.84 -5.30 -6.52
C TRP A 134 18.01 -6.27 -6.62
N PRO A 135 19.12 -5.89 -7.29
CA PRO A 135 20.36 -6.68 -7.26
C PRO A 135 20.98 -6.66 -5.86
N ALA A 136 21.81 -7.65 -5.56
CA ALA A 136 22.38 -7.87 -4.22
C ALA A 136 23.06 -6.62 -3.59
N PRO A 137 23.85 -5.77 -4.30
CA PRO A 137 24.42 -4.57 -3.70
C PRO A 137 23.36 -3.56 -3.27
N VAL A 138 22.27 -3.42 -4.04
CA VAL A 138 21.15 -2.52 -3.72
C VAL A 138 20.37 -3.04 -2.53
N ARG A 139 20.13 -4.37 -2.45
CA ARG A 139 19.49 -4.99 -1.27
C ARG A 139 20.31 -4.76 0.00
N LYS A 140 21.63 -4.86 -0.09
CA LYS A 140 22.55 -4.54 1.03
C LYS A 140 22.44 -3.07 1.45
N TYR A 141 22.37 -2.16 0.48
CA TYR A 141 22.16 -0.74 0.76
C TYR A 141 20.83 -0.52 1.52
N TRP A 142 19.74 -1.09 1.05
CA TRP A 142 18.44 -0.98 1.70
C TRP A 142 18.46 -1.48 3.15
N LYS A 143 19.11 -2.64 3.39
CA LYS A 143 19.23 -3.19 4.75
C LYS A 143 20.02 -2.29 5.69
N ILE A 144 21.15 -1.74 5.21
CA ILE A 144 21.95 -0.78 5.98
C ILE A 144 21.18 0.52 6.20
N SER A 145 20.47 1.00 5.18
CA SER A 145 19.68 2.22 5.27
C SER A 145 18.54 2.08 6.29
N GLU A 146 17.80 0.98 6.27
CA GLU A 146 16.77 0.65 7.26
C GLU A 146 17.34 0.67 8.68
N GLN A 147 18.49 -0.01 8.89
CA GLN A 147 19.18 -0.03 10.18
C GLN A 147 19.55 1.37 10.68
N LEU A 148 20.12 2.21 9.82
CA LEU A 148 20.55 3.56 10.18
C LEU A 148 19.35 4.48 10.43
N MET A 149 18.28 4.36 9.66
CA MET A 149 17.08 5.15 9.87
C MET A 149 16.37 4.75 11.16
N THR A 150 16.26 3.45 11.43
CA THR A 150 15.71 2.95 12.71
C THR A 150 16.54 3.41 13.91
N LYS A 151 17.88 3.42 13.79
CA LYS A 151 18.78 3.88 14.85
C LYS A 151 18.58 5.34 15.23
N HIS A 152 18.22 6.19 14.29
CA HIS A 152 18.24 7.65 14.47
C HIS A 152 16.85 8.29 14.48
N ALA A 153 15.79 7.59 14.08
CA ALA A 153 14.42 8.09 14.17
C ALA A 153 14.00 8.31 15.62
N ASP A 154 13.18 9.32 15.86
CA ASP A 154 12.54 9.51 17.16
C ASP A 154 11.37 8.52 17.35
N LEU A 155 10.71 8.15 16.24
CA LEU A 155 9.63 7.17 16.24
C LEU A 155 9.57 6.43 14.90
N MET A 156 9.43 5.12 14.95
CA MET A 156 9.09 4.27 13.81
C MET A 156 7.57 4.05 13.79
N VAL A 157 6.88 4.58 12.78
CA VAL A 157 5.43 4.39 12.60
C VAL A 157 5.23 3.25 11.60
N CYS A 158 5.01 2.05 12.11
CA CYS A 158 4.88 0.84 11.32
C CYS A 158 3.44 0.66 10.82
N ASP A 159 3.28 0.21 9.59
CA ASP A 159 1.97 0.00 8.96
C ASP A 159 1.36 -1.38 9.26
N SER A 160 2.10 -2.25 9.95
CA SER A 160 1.71 -3.60 10.35
C SER A 160 2.36 -3.95 11.70
N LYS A 161 1.65 -4.69 12.54
CA LYS A 161 2.20 -5.23 13.79
C LYS A 161 3.36 -6.21 13.53
N ASN A 162 3.30 -6.92 12.41
CA ASN A 162 4.40 -7.78 11.99
C ASN A 162 5.67 -6.97 11.70
N ILE A 163 5.55 -5.82 11.03
CA ILE A 163 6.67 -4.90 10.78
C ILE A 163 7.15 -4.26 12.09
N GLU A 164 6.24 -3.89 12.99
CA GLU A 164 6.61 -3.37 14.30
C GLU A 164 7.42 -4.39 15.11
N SER A 165 6.96 -5.64 15.18
CA SER A 165 7.69 -6.73 15.86
C SER A 165 9.05 -6.96 15.23
N TYR A 166 9.11 -7.00 13.89
CA TYR A 166 10.36 -7.12 13.15
C TYR A 166 11.36 -5.98 13.49
N ILE A 167 10.92 -4.71 13.51
CA ILE A 167 11.77 -3.58 13.86
C ILE A 167 12.27 -3.69 15.30
N ARG A 168 11.40 -4.02 16.24
CA ARG A 168 11.76 -4.20 17.66
C ARG A 168 12.78 -5.32 17.88
N GLU A 169 12.59 -6.45 17.23
CA GLU A 169 13.43 -7.63 17.40
C GLU A 169 14.77 -7.49 16.69
N ASN A 170 14.77 -7.11 15.40
CA ASN A 170 16.00 -7.07 14.61
C ASN A 170 16.89 -5.87 14.95
N TYR A 171 16.34 -4.82 15.53
CA TYR A 171 17.05 -3.61 15.92
C TYR A 171 17.00 -3.33 17.42
N ALA A 172 16.77 -4.37 18.24
CA ALA A 172 16.70 -4.29 19.71
C ALA A 172 17.88 -3.55 20.34
N ALA A 173 19.09 -3.68 19.74
CA ALA A 173 20.30 -2.99 20.20
C ALA A 173 20.21 -1.45 20.19
N PHE A 174 19.27 -0.88 19.42
CA PHE A 174 19.04 0.57 19.35
C PHE A 174 17.85 1.01 20.21
N ALA A 175 17.10 0.07 20.79
CA ALA A 175 15.87 0.32 21.54
C ALA A 175 14.92 1.32 20.82
N PRO A 176 14.54 1.07 19.55
CA PRO A 176 13.75 2.02 18.79
C PRO A 176 12.37 2.22 19.42
N ALA A 177 11.94 3.48 19.54
CA ALA A 177 10.53 3.77 19.79
C ALA A 177 9.70 3.39 18.58
N THR A 178 8.63 2.65 18.76
CA THR A 178 7.76 2.17 17.68
C THR A 178 6.30 2.38 18.02
N THR A 179 5.49 2.57 17.02
CA THR A 179 4.03 2.51 17.08
C THR A 179 3.47 1.85 15.82
N TYR A 180 2.26 1.33 15.91
CA TYR A 180 1.54 0.73 14.80
C TYR A 180 0.36 1.61 14.41
N ILE A 181 0.35 2.10 13.16
CA ILE A 181 -0.80 2.73 12.52
C ILE A 181 -0.81 2.28 11.06
N SER A 182 -1.85 1.57 10.68
CA SER A 182 -1.98 0.98 9.34
C SER A 182 -2.35 2.01 8.26
N TYR A 183 -2.52 1.53 7.03
CA TYR A 183 -3.23 2.25 5.98
C TYR A 183 -4.73 2.09 6.15
N GLY A 184 -5.49 2.99 5.51
CA GLY A 184 -6.94 2.95 5.52
C GLY A 184 -7.53 2.41 4.22
N ALA A 185 -8.81 2.06 4.28
CA ALA A 185 -9.63 1.75 3.12
C ALA A 185 -11.02 2.40 3.23
N GLU A 186 -11.66 2.56 2.07
CA GLU A 186 -13.05 3.01 2.02
C GLU A 186 -13.98 1.88 2.51
N THR A 187 -14.98 2.27 3.28
CA THR A 187 -15.99 1.34 3.81
C THR A 187 -17.36 1.52 3.14
N ARG A 188 -17.46 2.46 2.20
CA ARG A 188 -18.65 2.70 1.41
C ARG A 188 -18.72 1.79 0.19
N LYS A 189 -19.91 1.63 -0.37
CA LYS A 189 -20.08 1.02 -1.69
C LYS A 189 -19.69 2.00 -2.80
N SER A 190 -19.39 1.44 -3.99
CA SER A 190 -19.23 2.24 -5.20
C SER A 190 -20.49 3.08 -5.49
N ALA A 191 -20.27 4.28 -6.02
CA ALA A 191 -21.37 5.12 -6.49
C ALA A 191 -22.01 4.62 -7.80
N LEU A 192 -21.33 3.70 -8.53
CA LEU A 192 -21.86 3.13 -9.75
C LEU A 192 -22.96 2.09 -9.46
N ALA A 193 -24.05 2.15 -10.22
CA ALA A 193 -25.09 1.14 -10.20
C ALA A 193 -24.62 -0.15 -10.91
N ASP A 194 -25.36 -1.27 -10.73
CA ASP A 194 -25.02 -2.53 -11.39
C ASP A 194 -25.27 -2.50 -12.90
N ASP A 195 -26.10 -1.60 -13.37
CA ASP A 195 -26.42 -1.33 -14.77
C ASP A 195 -25.70 -0.10 -15.35
N ASP A 196 -24.70 0.45 -14.65
CA ASP A 196 -23.92 1.58 -15.13
C ASP A 196 -23.19 1.25 -16.44
N GLU A 197 -23.27 2.15 -17.42
CA GLU A 197 -22.73 1.95 -18.76
C GLU A 197 -21.21 1.69 -18.77
N LYS A 198 -20.46 2.33 -17.87
CA LYS A 198 -19.00 2.10 -17.72
C LYS A 198 -18.71 0.67 -17.30
N LEU A 199 -19.48 0.14 -16.34
CA LEU A 199 -19.34 -1.22 -15.84
C LEU A 199 -19.72 -2.24 -16.92
N LEU A 200 -20.86 -2.04 -17.56
CA LEU A 200 -21.36 -2.94 -18.63
C LEU A 200 -20.39 -2.96 -19.83
N SER A 201 -19.86 -1.80 -20.24
CA SER A 201 -18.85 -1.72 -21.29
C SER A 201 -17.57 -2.45 -20.88
N TRP A 202 -17.11 -2.28 -19.64
CA TRP A 202 -15.92 -2.96 -19.13
C TRP A 202 -16.09 -4.49 -19.15
N TYR A 203 -17.27 -4.99 -18.78
CA TYR A 203 -17.60 -6.41 -18.87
C TYR A 203 -17.64 -6.92 -20.30
N ALA A 204 -18.35 -6.22 -21.17
CA ALA A 204 -18.52 -6.62 -22.58
C ALA A 204 -17.19 -6.70 -23.33
N GLU A 205 -16.28 -5.73 -23.14
CA GLU A 205 -14.96 -5.72 -23.76
C GLU A 205 -14.07 -6.89 -23.30
N ARG A 206 -14.36 -7.49 -22.15
CA ARG A 206 -13.51 -8.53 -21.52
C ARG A 206 -14.21 -9.86 -21.40
N ASP A 207 -15.43 -9.94 -21.92
CA ASP A 207 -16.28 -11.14 -21.81
C ASP A 207 -16.34 -11.64 -20.36
N LEU A 208 -16.80 -10.76 -19.47
CA LEU A 208 -16.97 -10.99 -18.03
C LEU A 208 -18.43 -10.74 -17.63
N THR A 209 -18.82 -11.31 -16.53
CA THR A 209 -20.14 -11.09 -15.90
C THR A 209 -20.01 -10.95 -14.40
N ALA A 210 -20.95 -10.25 -13.76
CA ALA A 210 -21.00 -10.16 -12.30
C ALA A 210 -21.02 -11.56 -11.67
N LYS A 211 -20.22 -11.76 -10.62
CA LYS A 211 -20.00 -13.04 -9.92
C LYS A 211 -19.46 -14.19 -10.79
N GLY A 212 -19.08 -13.90 -12.05
CA GLY A 212 -18.48 -14.87 -12.99
C GLY A 212 -16.96 -14.94 -12.94
N TYR A 213 -16.29 -14.22 -12.03
CA TYR A 213 -14.82 -14.17 -12.01
C TYR A 213 -14.24 -14.10 -10.59
N TYR A 214 -13.06 -14.74 -10.45
CA TYR A 214 -12.10 -14.43 -9.40
C TYR A 214 -11.23 -13.26 -9.85
N LEU A 215 -10.88 -12.38 -8.93
CA LEU A 215 -10.16 -11.14 -9.21
C LEU A 215 -8.83 -11.09 -8.46
N VAL A 216 -7.80 -10.56 -9.09
CA VAL A 216 -6.61 -10.05 -8.42
C VAL A 216 -6.32 -8.62 -8.90
N VAL A 217 -5.96 -7.73 -7.97
CA VAL A 217 -5.53 -6.36 -8.28
C VAL A 217 -4.19 -6.10 -7.61
N GLY A 218 -3.16 -5.78 -8.38
CA GLY A 218 -1.86 -5.51 -7.79
C GLY A 218 -0.74 -5.30 -8.82
N ARG A 219 0.46 -5.02 -8.34
CA ARG A 219 1.65 -4.91 -9.18
C ARG A 219 2.06 -6.28 -9.71
N PHE A 220 2.41 -6.35 -10.99
CA PHE A 220 2.83 -7.58 -11.64
C PHE A 220 4.32 -7.87 -11.35
N VAL A 221 4.55 -8.45 -10.17
CA VAL A 221 5.90 -8.77 -9.66
C VAL A 221 5.90 -10.18 -9.04
N PRO A 222 7.05 -10.89 -9.07
CA PRO A 222 7.15 -12.27 -8.58
C PRO A 222 6.69 -12.45 -7.14
N GLU A 223 7.01 -11.49 -6.25
CA GLU A 223 6.66 -11.54 -4.84
C GLU A 223 5.15 -11.40 -4.55
N ASN A 224 4.34 -11.15 -5.58
CA ASN A 224 2.88 -11.21 -5.49
C ASN A 224 2.31 -12.56 -5.93
N ASN A 225 3.17 -13.55 -6.18
CA ASN A 225 2.82 -14.96 -6.43
C ASN A 225 1.87 -15.22 -7.60
N TYR A 226 1.93 -14.40 -8.66
CA TYR A 226 1.13 -14.61 -9.87
C TYR A 226 1.37 -15.99 -10.50
N GLU A 227 2.63 -16.48 -10.52
CA GLU A 227 2.95 -17.82 -11.01
C GLU A 227 2.17 -18.90 -10.25
N THR A 228 2.15 -18.83 -8.93
CA THR A 228 1.41 -19.79 -8.09
C THR A 228 -0.10 -19.69 -8.32
N MET A 229 -0.65 -18.45 -8.31
CA MET A 229 -2.10 -18.27 -8.50
C MET A 229 -2.57 -18.77 -9.87
N ILE A 230 -1.85 -18.44 -10.96
CA ILE A 230 -2.17 -18.90 -12.30
C ILE A 230 -2.06 -20.42 -12.41
N ARG A 231 -0.94 -21.00 -11.97
CA ARG A 231 -0.71 -22.46 -12.00
C ARG A 231 -1.79 -23.23 -11.24
N GLU A 232 -2.15 -22.79 -10.06
CA GLU A 232 -3.14 -23.46 -9.25
C GLU A 232 -4.57 -23.24 -9.77
N PHE A 233 -4.85 -22.06 -10.34
CA PHE A 233 -6.13 -21.80 -11.00
C PHE A 233 -6.34 -22.70 -12.23
N MET A 234 -5.32 -22.89 -13.07
CA MET A 234 -5.37 -23.80 -14.22
C MET A 234 -5.67 -25.24 -13.82
N LYS A 235 -5.26 -25.68 -12.61
CA LYS A 235 -5.54 -27.03 -12.08
C LYS A 235 -6.95 -27.16 -11.51
N SER A 236 -7.62 -26.05 -11.24
CA SER A 236 -8.96 -26.08 -10.69
C SER A 236 -10.00 -26.40 -11.77
N ASP A 237 -11.13 -26.95 -11.34
CA ASP A 237 -12.28 -27.25 -12.19
C ASP A 237 -13.33 -26.13 -12.23
N THR A 238 -12.99 -24.95 -11.72
CA THR A 238 -13.89 -23.78 -11.72
C THR A 238 -14.27 -23.39 -13.16
N GLU A 239 -15.52 -23.04 -13.37
CA GLU A 239 -16.01 -22.49 -14.63
C GLU A 239 -15.85 -20.96 -14.72
N ARG A 240 -15.41 -20.32 -13.60
CA ARG A 240 -15.22 -18.88 -13.52
C ARG A 240 -13.93 -18.44 -14.21
N VAL A 241 -13.90 -17.17 -14.56
CA VAL A 241 -12.70 -16.52 -15.13
C VAL A 241 -11.77 -16.03 -14.02
N PHE A 242 -10.47 -16.07 -14.24
CA PHE A 242 -9.50 -15.36 -13.42
C PHE A 242 -9.14 -14.04 -14.06
N ALA A 243 -9.75 -12.96 -13.60
CA ALA A 243 -9.51 -11.60 -14.07
C ALA A 243 -8.31 -10.97 -13.34
N ILE A 244 -7.28 -10.59 -14.08
CA ILE A 244 -6.02 -10.05 -13.54
C ILE A 244 -5.93 -8.58 -13.91
N ILE A 245 -6.18 -7.69 -12.94
CA ILE A 245 -6.01 -6.24 -13.06
C ILE A 245 -4.59 -5.88 -12.64
N THR A 246 -3.75 -5.55 -13.62
CA THR A 246 -2.35 -5.19 -13.36
C THR A 246 -1.77 -4.39 -14.52
N ASN A 247 -0.68 -3.66 -14.25
CA ASN A 247 0.19 -3.14 -15.29
C ASN A 247 1.25 -4.20 -15.60
N VAL A 248 1.10 -4.88 -16.73
CA VAL A 248 1.96 -6.00 -17.10
C VAL A 248 3.41 -5.56 -17.33
N ASN A 249 4.33 -6.44 -16.97
CA ASN A 249 5.73 -6.39 -17.33
C ASN A 249 5.97 -7.48 -18.38
N ASP A 250 6.29 -7.10 -19.59
CA ASP A 250 6.39 -8.02 -20.74
C ASP A 250 7.34 -9.18 -20.47
N LYS A 251 8.51 -8.91 -19.90
CA LYS A 251 9.49 -9.94 -19.57
C LYS A 251 8.94 -10.98 -18.59
N PHE A 252 8.31 -10.54 -17.52
CA PHE A 252 7.72 -11.47 -16.52
C PHE A 252 6.51 -12.20 -17.09
N LEU A 253 5.76 -11.55 -17.98
CA LEU A 253 4.64 -12.18 -18.69
C LEU A 253 5.11 -13.30 -19.63
N GLU A 254 6.20 -13.07 -20.38
CA GLU A 254 6.84 -14.07 -21.23
C GLU A 254 7.39 -15.24 -20.40
N GLU A 255 8.08 -14.97 -19.28
CA GLU A 255 8.56 -16.00 -18.35
C GLU A 255 7.42 -16.88 -17.81
N LEU A 256 6.26 -16.30 -17.51
CA LEU A 256 5.07 -17.05 -17.06
C LEU A 256 4.47 -17.90 -18.18
N GLU A 257 4.42 -17.35 -19.40
CA GLU A 257 3.92 -18.11 -20.55
C GLU A 257 4.83 -19.31 -20.88
N GLU A 258 6.15 -19.11 -20.88
CA GLU A 258 7.11 -20.20 -21.11
C GLU A 258 6.99 -21.33 -20.08
N LYS A 259 6.67 -21.01 -18.82
CA LYS A 259 6.55 -21.97 -17.72
C LYS A 259 5.20 -22.65 -17.64
N LEU A 260 4.13 -21.93 -17.90
CA LEU A 260 2.78 -22.35 -17.53
C LEU A 260 1.89 -22.60 -18.74
N HIS A 261 2.21 -22.04 -19.92
CA HIS A 261 1.36 -22.08 -21.12
C HIS A 261 -0.07 -21.57 -20.80
N TYR A 262 -0.16 -20.51 -19.96
CA TYR A 262 -1.44 -20.05 -19.43
C TYR A 262 -2.40 -19.52 -20.51
N LYS A 263 -1.90 -19.14 -21.68
CA LYS A 263 -2.73 -18.71 -22.83
C LYS A 263 -3.59 -19.85 -23.41
N GLU A 264 -3.27 -21.09 -23.11
CA GLU A 264 -4.08 -22.26 -23.48
C GLU A 264 -5.35 -22.38 -22.62
N ASP A 265 -5.39 -21.73 -21.46
CA ASP A 265 -6.57 -21.68 -20.60
C ASP A 265 -7.36 -20.38 -20.82
N PRO A 266 -8.50 -20.42 -21.54
CA PRO A 266 -9.29 -19.23 -21.86
C PRO A 266 -9.90 -18.54 -20.64
N ARG A 267 -9.88 -19.18 -19.48
CA ARG A 267 -10.38 -18.61 -18.23
C ARG A 267 -9.41 -17.57 -17.63
N ILE A 268 -8.13 -17.54 -18.05
CA ILE A 268 -7.15 -16.59 -17.55
C ILE A 268 -7.14 -15.34 -18.42
N LYS A 269 -7.51 -14.20 -17.84
CA LYS A 269 -7.63 -12.93 -18.57
C LYS A 269 -6.84 -11.82 -17.89
N PHE A 270 -5.82 -11.31 -18.57
CA PHE A 270 -5.16 -10.05 -18.21
C PHE A 270 -6.01 -8.89 -18.77
N VAL A 271 -6.72 -8.22 -17.88
CA VAL A 271 -7.75 -7.24 -18.25
C VAL A 271 -7.27 -5.78 -18.22
N GLY A 272 -5.94 -5.59 -18.08
CA GLY A 272 -5.31 -4.26 -18.06
C GLY A 272 -5.41 -3.58 -16.70
N THR A 273 -5.25 -2.25 -16.69
CA THR A 273 -5.35 -1.41 -15.49
C THR A 273 -6.68 -0.68 -15.45
N VAL A 274 -7.19 -0.44 -14.25
CA VAL A 274 -8.40 0.38 -14.01
C VAL A 274 -8.01 1.49 -13.05
N TYR A 275 -8.00 2.73 -13.53
CA TYR A 275 -7.64 3.92 -12.73
C TYR A 275 -8.86 4.66 -12.17
N ASP A 276 -10.05 4.47 -12.76
CA ASP A 276 -11.31 4.97 -12.21
C ASP A 276 -11.63 4.20 -10.92
N GLN A 277 -11.50 4.87 -9.79
CA GLN A 277 -11.65 4.26 -8.46
C GLN A 277 -13.07 3.74 -8.20
N GLU A 278 -14.09 4.43 -8.70
CA GLU A 278 -15.48 3.98 -8.55
C GLU A 278 -15.73 2.71 -9.36
N LEU A 279 -15.20 2.65 -10.59
CA LEU A 279 -15.28 1.45 -11.43
C LEU A 279 -14.50 0.29 -10.79
N LEU A 280 -13.28 0.53 -10.29
CA LEU A 280 -12.46 -0.51 -9.66
C LEU A 280 -13.13 -1.05 -8.39
N MET A 281 -13.74 -0.18 -7.59
CA MET A 281 -14.52 -0.58 -6.41
C MET A 281 -15.71 -1.45 -6.83
N LYS A 282 -16.45 -1.05 -7.88
CA LYS A 282 -17.61 -1.81 -8.39
C LYS A 282 -17.20 -3.18 -8.94
N ILE A 283 -16.07 -3.26 -9.63
CA ILE A 283 -15.50 -4.53 -10.10
C ILE A 283 -15.18 -5.46 -8.93
N ARG A 284 -14.60 -4.93 -7.82
CA ARG A 284 -14.36 -5.72 -6.61
C ARG A 284 -15.64 -6.20 -5.94
N GLU A 285 -16.67 -5.35 -5.82
CA GLU A 285 -17.99 -5.70 -5.28
C GLU A 285 -18.64 -6.85 -6.04
N ASN A 286 -18.48 -6.85 -7.37
CA ASN A 286 -19.08 -7.81 -8.27
C ASN A 286 -18.19 -9.02 -8.58
N ALA A 287 -16.99 -9.11 -8.03
CA ALA A 287 -16.19 -10.33 -8.10
C ALA A 287 -16.85 -11.46 -7.30
N TYR A 288 -16.73 -12.70 -7.76
CA TYR A 288 -17.11 -13.87 -6.98
C TYR A 288 -16.17 -14.03 -5.79
N GLY A 289 -14.87 -13.96 -6.04
CA GLY A 289 -13.84 -14.00 -5.02
C GLY A 289 -12.60 -13.18 -5.41
N TYR A 290 -11.78 -12.86 -4.43
CA TYR A 290 -10.55 -12.10 -4.60
C TYR A 290 -9.34 -12.92 -4.17
N PHE A 291 -8.34 -13.04 -5.05
CA PHE A 291 -7.06 -13.65 -4.71
C PHE A 291 -6.06 -12.61 -4.23
N HIS A 292 -5.35 -12.91 -3.17
CA HIS A 292 -4.26 -12.09 -2.68
C HIS A 292 -3.01 -12.92 -2.42
N GLY A 293 -1.99 -12.70 -3.25
CA GLY A 293 -0.72 -13.45 -3.19
C GLY A 293 0.46 -12.66 -2.65
N HIS A 294 0.25 -11.47 -2.11
CA HIS A 294 1.33 -10.61 -1.61
C HIS A 294 2.05 -11.23 -0.41
N GLU A 295 3.41 -11.32 -0.48
CA GLU A 295 4.22 -11.98 0.57
C GLU A 295 5.37 -11.14 1.13
N VAL A 296 5.63 -9.94 0.59
CA VAL A 296 6.72 -9.06 1.03
C VAL A 296 6.19 -7.68 1.36
N GLY A 297 6.40 -7.23 2.58
CA GLY A 297 5.99 -5.90 3.03
C GLY A 297 5.19 -5.94 4.33
N GLY A 298 4.40 -4.92 4.55
CA GLY A 298 3.44 -4.78 5.64
C GLY A 298 1.99 -4.87 5.15
N THR A 299 1.12 -4.05 5.71
CA THR A 299 -0.28 -3.98 5.29
C THR A 299 -0.40 -3.51 3.84
N ASN A 300 -1.12 -4.29 3.03
CA ASN A 300 -1.30 -3.99 1.62
C ASN A 300 -2.63 -3.24 1.39
N PRO A 301 -2.61 -2.01 0.84
CA PRO A 301 -3.84 -1.25 0.57
C PRO A 301 -4.84 -2.01 -0.31
N SER A 302 -4.38 -2.75 -1.34
CA SER A 302 -5.28 -3.53 -2.21
C SER A 302 -6.00 -4.66 -1.47
N LEU A 303 -5.39 -5.24 -0.43
CA LEU A 303 -6.05 -6.21 0.45
C LEU A 303 -7.15 -5.55 1.28
N LEU A 304 -6.86 -4.38 1.87
CA LEU A 304 -7.85 -3.64 2.65
C LEU A 304 -9.07 -3.26 1.80
N GLU A 305 -8.81 -2.77 0.59
CA GLU A 305 -9.85 -2.42 -0.39
C GLU A 305 -10.68 -3.65 -0.81
N ALA A 306 -10.03 -4.81 -1.01
CA ALA A 306 -10.73 -6.04 -1.35
C ALA A 306 -11.62 -6.53 -0.21
N LEU A 307 -11.09 -6.56 1.03
CA LEU A 307 -11.87 -6.95 2.22
C LEU A 307 -13.05 -5.98 2.48
N GLY A 308 -12.90 -4.71 2.13
CA GLY A 308 -13.97 -3.72 2.23
C GLY A 308 -15.08 -3.88 1.19
N CYS A 309 -14.81 -4.53 0.05
CA CYS A 309 -15.71 -4.62 -1.10
C CYS A 309 -16.17 -6.05 -1.40
N THR A 310 -15.22 -7.01 -1.48
CA THR A 310 -15.47 -8.38 -1.95
C THR A 310 -15.88 -9.28 -0.80
N GLU A 311 -16.88 -10.12 -1.02
CA GLU A 311 -17.41 -11.01 0.04
C GLU A 311 -16.51 -12.20 0.33
N LEU A 312 -15.90 -12.80 -0.70
CA LEU A 312 -15.06 -13.99 -0.60
C LEU A 312 -13.60 -13.64 -0.90
N ASN A 313 -12.72 -13.78 0.08
CA ASN A 313 -11.29 -13.44 -0.05
C ASN A 313 -10.44 -14.69 0.22
N LEU A 314 -9.55 -15.03 -0.74
CA LEU A 314 -8.62 -16.15 -0.67
C LEU A 314 -7.20 -15.61 -0.61
N LEU A 315 -6.57 -15.65 0.56
CA LEU A 315 -5.33 -14.95 0.86
C LEU A 315 -4.16 -15.91 1.04
N LEU A 316 -2.98 -15.53 0.54
CA LEU A 316 -1.75 -16.23 0.89
C LEU A 316 -1.53 -16.18 2.41
N ASN A 317 -1.27 -17.34 3.00
CA ASN A 317 -1.11 -17.51 4.44
C ASN A 317 0.25 -16.97 4.93
N VAL A 318 0.34 -15.65 5.08
CA VAL A 318 1.48 -14.94 5.67
C VAL A 318 1.02 -14.03 6.81
N GLY A 319 1.95 -13.69 7.71
CA GLY A 319 1.61 -13.01 8.96
C GLY A 319 0.78 -11.74 8.80
N PHE A 320 1.17 -10.83 7.90
CA PHE A 320 0.45 -9.57 7.71
C PHE A 320 -0.91 -9.73 6.99
N ASN A 321 -1.10 -10.73 6.12
CA ASN A 321 -2.42 -11.03 5.55
C ASN A 321 -3.37 -11.57 6.62
N ARG A 322 -2.85 -12.45 7.51
CA ARG A 322 -3.62 -12.93 8.67
C ARG A 322 -3.92 -11.84 9.68
N GLU A 323 -2.99 -10.94 9.93
CA GLU A 323 -3.19 -9.80 10.83
C GLU A 323 -4.37 -8.94 10.38
N VAL A 324 -4.48 -8.71 9.07
CA VAL A 324 -5.55 -7.86 8.50
C VAL A 324 -6.89 -8.59 8.52
N ALA A 325 -6.97 -9.79 7.94
CA ALA A 325 -8.24 -10.45 7.65
C ALA A 325 -8.72 -11.39 8.76
N GLU A 326 -7.84 -11.83 9.66
CA GLU A 326 -8.20 -12.76 10.77
C GLU A 326 -9.06 -13.95 10.28
N GLU A 327 -10.28 -14.12 10.82
CA GLU A 327 -11.23 -15.18 10.45
C GLU A 327 -12.19 -14.76 9.29
N ALA A 328 -11.95 -13.61 8.67
CA ALA A 328 -12.82 -13.07 7.62
C ALA A 328 -12.40 -13.47 6.19
N ALA A 329 -11.46 -14.40 6.05
CA ALA A 329 -10.97 -14.86 4.77
C ALA A 329 -10.61 -16.36 4.81
N LEU A 330 -10.46 -16.94 3.63
CA LEU A 330 -9.87 -18.26 3.43
C LEU A 330 -8.39 -18.12 3.13
N TYR A 331 -7.58 -19.10 3.55
CA TYR A 331 -6.13 -19.01 3.42
C TYR A 331 -5.56 -20.17 2.63
N TRP A 332 -4.61 -19.85 1.74
CA TRP A 332 -3.86 -20.81 0.94
C TRP A 332 -2.36 -20.68 1.15
N SER A 333 -1.65 -21.76 0.92
CA SER A 333 -0.18 -21.84 0.93
C SER A 333 0.37 -22.01 -0.49
N LYS A 334 1.69 -21.92 -0.65
CA LYS A 334 2.35 -22.17 -1.94
C LYS A 334 2.53 -23.66 -2.27
N GLU A 335 2.07 -24.53 -1.41
CA GLU A 335 2.12 -25.98 -1.64
C GLU A 335 1.26 -26.34 -2.87
N PRO A 336 1.78 -27.23 -3.74
CA PRO A 336 1.05 -27.64 -4.94
C PRO A 336 -0.32 -28.25 -4.62
N GLY A 337 -1.35 -27.72 -5.27
CA GLY A 337 -2.74 -28.16 -5.11
C GLY A 337 -3.52 -27.45 -4.00
N ASP A 338 -2.87 -26.71 -3.11
CA ASP A 338 -3.56 -26.10 -1.97
C ASP A 338 -4.55 -25.01 -2.42
N LEU A 339 -4.13 -24.06 -3.27
CA LEU A 339 -5.06 -23.06 -3.79
C LEU A 339 -6.08 -23.69 -4.75
N ALA A 340 -5.72 -24.68 -5.57
CA ALA A 340 -6.68 -25.37 -6.44
C ALA A 340 -7.81 -26.03 -5.63
N ASN A 341 -7.45 -26.73 -4.55
CA ASN A 341 -8.43 -27.34 -3.63
C ASN A 341 -9.28 -26.26 -2.92
N LEU A 342 -8.67 -25.13 -2.56
CA LEU A 342 -9.39 -24.03 -1.93
C LEU A 342 -10.39 -23.40 -2.90
N ILE A 343 -10.05 -23.25 -4.19
CA ILE A 343 -10.97 -22.78 -5.24
C ILE A 343 -12.16 -23.73 -5.36
N HIS A 344 -11.89 -25.05 -5.44
CA HIS A 344 -12.94 -26.06 -5.48
C HIS A 344 -13.87 -25.98 -4.27
N LYS A 345 -13.33 -25.83 -3.06
CA LYS A 345 -14.11 -25.62 -1.85
C LYS A 345 -14.93 -24.33 -1.91
N ALA A 346 -14.32 -23.23 -2.36
CA ALA A 346 -14.95 -21.92 -2.48
C ALA A 346 -16.14 -21.97 -3.46
N ASP A 347 -16.01 -22.68 -4.58
CA ASP A 347 -17.09 -22.83 -5.56
C ASP A 347 -18.29 -23.66 -5.05
N GLN A 348 -18.09 -24.46 -4.01
CA GLN A 348 -19.14 -25.26 -3.36
C GLN A 348 -19.81 -24.54 -2.17
N MET A 349 -19.28 -23.39 -1.76
CA MET A 349 -19.86 -22.63 -0.65
C MET A 349 -21.24 -22.08 -1.01
N SER A 350 -22.13 -22.14 -0.05
CA SER A 350 -23.42 -21.48 -0.16
C SER A 350 -23.29 -19.95 -0.15
N GLN A 351 -24.25 -19.25 -0.75
CA GLN A 351 -24.25 -17.78 -0.70
C GLN A 351 -24.31 -17.25 0.74
N GLU A 352 -24.96 -17.97 1.65
CA GLU A 352 -25.02 -17.60 3.07
C GLU A 352 -23.62 -17.64 3.72
N GLU A 353 -22.85 -18.70 3.50
CA GLU A 353 -21.46 -18.80 4.01
C GLU A 353 -20.56 -17.71 3.46
N ILE A 354 -20.68 -17.39 2.16
CA ILE A 354 -19.92 -16.31 1.51
C ILE A 354 -20.32 -14.96 2.11
N THR A 355 -21.61 -14.70 2.28
CA THR A 355 -22.12 -13.46 2.86
C THR A 355 -21.62 -13.25 4.28
N VAL A 356 -21.61 -14.31 5.12
CA VAL A 356 -21.07 -14.24 6.49
C VAL A 356 -19.59 -13.87 6.51
N LEU A 357 -18.78 -14.43 5.60
CA LEU A 357 -17.37 -14.04 5.47
C LEU A 357 -17.23 -12.58 5.04
N GLY A 358 -18.00 -12.16 4.05
CA GLY A 358 -17.99 -10.79 3.54
C GLY A 358 -18.41 -9.76 4.59
N GLU A 359 -19.41 -10.05 5.40
CA GLU A 359 -19.82 -9.19 6.51
C GLU A 359 -18.72 -9.06 7.57
N LYS A 360 -18.07 -10.18 7.94
CA LYS A 360 -16.91 -10.16 8.85
C LYS A 360 -15.77 -9.33 8.29
N ALA A 361 -15.47 -9.47 6.98
CA ALA A 361 -14.41 -8.71 6.33
C ALA A 361 -14.70 -7.20 6.33
N LYS A 362 -15.89 -6.80 5.93
CA LYS A 362 -16.34 -5.40 5.94
C LYS A 362 -16.34 -4.80 7.34
N GLN A 363 -16.84 -5.55 8.34
CA GLN A 363 -16.82 -5.11 9.73
C GLN A 363 -15.38 -4.91 10.24
N ARG A 364 -14.48 -5.85 9.94
CA ARG A 364 -13.07 -5.76 10.30
C ARG A 364 -12.40 -4.51 9.73
N ILE A 365 -12.70 -4.18 8.45
CA ILE A 365 -12.19 -2.96 7.82
C ILE A 365 -12.80 -1.72 8.46
N ALA A 366 -14.09 -1.71 8.73
CA ALA A 366 -14.76 -0.58 9.37
C ALA A 366 -14.18 -0.28 10.77
N ASP A 367 -13.92 -1.31 11.57
CA ASP A 367 -13.49 -1.18 12.96
C ASP A 367 -12.02 -0.80 13.12
N ALA A 368 -11.13 -1.25 12.20
CA ALA A 368 -9.69 -1.14 12.41
C ALA A 368 -8.90 -0.52 11.24
N TYR A 369 -9.51 -0.37 10.07
CA TYR A 369 -8.83 0.07 8.85
C TYR A 369 -9.63 1.10 8.04
N SER A 370 -10.74 1.66 8.57
CA SER A 370 -11.43 2.77 7.90
C SER A 370 -10.54 4.02 7.87
N TRP A 371 -10.63 4.81 6.81
CA TRP A 371 -9.87 6.07 6.74
C TRP A 371 -10.18 7.01 7.89
N GLN A 372 -11.44 7.01 8.40
CA GLN A 372 -11.81 7.79 9.58
C GLN A 372 -11.01 7.36 10.81
N PHE A 373 -10.92 6.04 11.05
CA PHE A 373 -10.17 5.49 12.17
C PHE A 373 -8.67 5.80 12.03
N ILE A 374 -8.09 5.53 10.86
CA ILE A 374 -6.66 5.73 10.60
C ILE A 374 -6.28 7.22 10.68
N ALA A 375 -7.08 8.12 10.11
CA ALA A 375 -6.84 9.55 10.22
C ALA A 375 -6.87 10.03 11.67
N ALA A 376 -7.83 9.56 12.48
CA ALA A 376 -7.90 9.90 13.91
C ALA A 376 -6.66 9.40 14.70
N GLU A 377 -6.14 8.20 14.38
CA GLU A 377 -4.91 7.70 15.01
C GLU A 377 -3.68 8.57 14.65
N TYR A 378 -3.55 9.02 13.38
CA TYR A 378 -2.51 9.95 12.98
C TYR A 378 -2.68 11.35 13.58
N GLU A 379 -3.93 11.85 13.69
CA GLU A 379 -4.24 13.10 14.38
C GLU A 379 -3.71 13.06 15.81
N LYS A 380 -4.11 12.02 16.56
CA LYS A 380 -3.66 11.80 17.93
C LYS A 380 -2.14 11.74 18.02
N LEU A 381 -1.51 10.92 17.18
CA LEU A 381 -0.05 10.78 17.14
C LEU A 381 0.65 12.13 16.97
N PHE A 382 0.21 12.97 16.02
CA PHE A 382 0.86 14.23 15.74
C PHE A 382 0.59 15.29 16.79
N LEU A 383 -0.59 15.33 17.39
CA LEU A 383 -0.94 16.31 18.42
C LEU A 383 -0.30 16.01 19.78
N GLU A 384 -0.06 14.72 20.08
CA GLU A 384 0.52 14.28 21.36
C GLU A 384 2.06 14.16 21.30
N ALA A 385 2.69 14.32 20.13
CA ALA A 385 4.12 14.05 19.92
C ALA A 385 5.10 14.83 20.82
N PHE A 386 4.68 15.96 21.38
CA PHE A 386 5.50 16.84 22.24
C PHE A 386 4.94 16.95 23.68
N GLN A 387 4.00 16.11 24.04
CA GLN A 387 3.49 15.99 25.39
C GLN A 387 4.35 15.00 26.18
#